data_60767ff5dbfe4c61dbd9a7d15e42bf70
#
_entry.id   60767ff5dbfe4c61dbd9a7d15e42bf70
#
_cell.length_a   1.000
_cell.length_b   1.000
_cell.length_c   1.000
_cell.angle_alpha   90.00
_cell.angle_beta   90.00
_cell.angle_gamma   90.00
#
_symmetry.space_group_name_H-M   'P 1'
#
loop_
_entity.id
_entity.type
_entity.pdbx_description
1 polymer ?
#
loop_
_entity_poly.entity_id
_entity_poly.type
_entity_poly.pdbx_seq_one_letter_code
_entity_poly.pdbx_strand_id
1 'polypeptide(L)'
;MLGTIVNAGAIILGCAAGLLLRRGIPERVTDAVMKGIGLCVIYIGVSGALEGEKTIAMIIAMAAGGAIGTALDLNGGMERLGRLLEEKLARGGSGLSTGFVTASLIYCVGAMAVVGSLQSGLTGSHDMLYTKSLLDGISAIVLTASLGIGVGLSAASVLIYQGAITLLAGLLAPVLTDAVVAEMTCVGSMLIFALGLNMIGVTKIKVMDFVPAIFLVIPLYYVL
;
A
#
# COMPACT_ATOMS: atom_id res chain seq x y z
N MET A 1 -8.50 7.40 -16.21
CA MET A 1 -9.20 7.67 -14.91
C MET A 1 -10.25 6.60 -14.54
N LEU A 2 -10.99 6.04 -15.50
CA LEU A 2 -12.07 5.10 -15.17
C LEU A 2 -11.59 3.88 -14.38
N GLY A 3 -10.49 3.25 -14.78
CA GLY A 3 -9.90 2.11 -14.05
C GLY A 3 -9.57 2.42 -12.59
N THR A 4 -9.01 3.60 -12.32
CA THR A 4 -8.71 4.06 -10.94
C THR A 4 -9.98 4.23 -10.10
N ILE A 5 -11.04 4.79 -10.68
CA ILE A 5 -12.34 4.97 -9.99
C ILE A 5 -12.96 3.61 -9.69
N VAL A 6 -12.92 2.67 -10.65
CA VAL A 6 -13.41 1.30 -10.46
C VAL A 6 -12.63 0.60 -9.35
N ASN A 7 -11.29 0.77 -9.31
CA ASN A 7 -10.47 0.17 -8.25
C ASN A 7 -10.84 0.72 -6.87
N ALA A 8 -10.92 2.04 -6.71
CA ALA A 8 -11.33 2.65 -5.45
C ALA A 8 -12.75 2.21 -5.03
N GLY A 9 -13.68 2.12 -5.98
CA GLY A 9 -15.03 1.59 -5.76
C GLY A 9 -15.02 0.15 -5.29
N ALA A 10 -14.22 -0.72 -5.90
CA ALA A 10 -14.06 -2.12 -5.51
C ALA A 10 -13.53 -2.27 -4.07
N ILE A 11 -12.54 -1.43 -3.68
CA ILE A 11 -12.01 -1.40 -2.31
C ILE A 11 -13.11 -0.99 -1.31
N ILE A 12 -13.90 0.03 -1.62
CA ILE A 12 -15.00 0.49 -0.75
C ILE A 12 -16.06 -0.60 -0.60
N LEU A 13 -16.48 -1.23 -1.69
CA LEU A 13 -17.44 -2.33 -1.66
C LEU A 13 -16.90 -3.55 -0.91
N GLY A 14 -15.63 -3.91 -1.14
CA GLY A 14 -14.94 -4.96 -0.38
C GLY A 14 -14.86 -4.64 1.11
N CYS A 15 -14.56 -3.38 1.45
CA CYS A 15 -14.57 -2.92 2.84
C CYS A 15 -15.96 -3.06 3.48
N ALA A 16 -17.02 -2.64 2.80
CA ALA A 16 -18.39 -2.77 3.30
C ALA A 16 -18.74 -4.24 3.56
N ALA A 17 -18.43 -5.14 2.62
CA ALA A 17 -18.64 -6.59 2.79
C ALA A 17 -17.80 -7.15 3.95
N GLY A 18 -16.52 -6.75 4.07
CA GLY A 18 -15.64 -7.17 5.17
C GLY A 18 -16.12 -6.72 6.55
N LEU A 19 -16.71 -5.52 6.67
CA LEU A 19 -17.30 -5.03 7.90
C LEU A 19 -18.53 -5.86 8.33
N LEU A 20 -19.32 -6.32 7.37
CA LEU A 20 -20.47 -7.22 7.65
C LEU A 20 -19.98 -8.58 8.17
N LEU A 21 -18.91 -9.12 7.59
CA LEU A 21 -18.33 -10.40 8.02
C LEU A 21 -17.65 -10.30 9.40
N ARG A 22 -17.13 -9.14 9.77
CA ARG A 22 -16.44 -8.92 11.07
C ARG A 22 -17.36 -9.08 12.27
N ARG A 23 -18.68 -8.91 12.12
CA ARG A 23 -19.66 -8.97 13.21
C ARG A 23 -19.82 -10.43 13.68
N GLY A 24 -19.43 -10.70 14.94
CA GLY A 24 -19.62 -11.99 15.59
C GLY A 24 -18.40 -12.93 15.56
N ILE A 25 -17.24 -12.48 15.10
CA ILE A 25 -16.01 -13.29 15.14
C ILE A 25 -15.39 -13.15 16.55
N PRO A 26 -15.13 -14.27 17.27
CA PRO A 26 -14.45 -14.23 18.56
C PRO A 26 -13.03 -13.67 18.44
N GLU A 27 -12.53 -12.93 19.46
CA GLU A 27 -11.17 -12.32 19.47
C GLU A 27 -10.07 -13.34 19.17
N ARG A 28 -10.17 -14.56 19.71
CA ARG A 28 -9.19 -15.63 19.45
C ARG A 28 -9.08 -15.99 17.96
N VAL A 29 -10.21 -15.97 17.25
CA VAL A 29 -10.24 -16.24 15.80
C VAL A 29 -9.67 -15.06 15.06
N THR A 30 -10.03 -13.83 15.45
CA THR A 30 -9.47 -12.60 14.86
C THR A 30 -7.95 -12.55 15.00
N ASP A 31 -7.39 -12.88 16.19
CA ASP A 31 -5.93 -12.93 16.41
C ASP A 31 -5.23 -13.96 15.51
N ALA A 32 -5.81 -15.16 15.39
CA ALA A 32 -5.28 -16.19 14.50
C ALA A 32 -5.30 -15.78 13.03
N VAL A 33 -6.42 -15.17 12.58
CA VAL A 33 -6.58 -14.66 11.22
C VAL A 33 -5.59 -13.51 10.96
N MET A 34 -5.41 -12.59 11.91
CA MET A 34 -4.43 -11.51 11.80
C MET A 34 -3.00 -12.02 11.62
N LYS A 35 -2.61 -13.04 12.38
CA LYS A 35 -1.29 -13.68 12.21
C LYS A 35 -1.15 -14.37 10.86
N GLY A 36 -2.22 -15.05 10.40
CA GLY A 36 -2.27 -15.65 9.07
C GLY A 36 -2.10 -14.61 7.95
N ILE A 37 -2.82 -13.48 8.04
CA ILE A 37 -2.66 -12.36 7.10
C ILE A 37 -1.24 -11.80 7.17
N GLY A 38 -0.68 -11.63 8.37
CA GLY A 38 0.70 -11.18 8.55
C GLY A 38 1.71 -12.07 7.80
N LEU A 39 1.53 -13.39 7.84
CA LEU A 39 2.36 -14.32 7.06
C LEU A 39 2.17 -14.15 5.55
N CYS A 40 0.94 -13.94 5.07
CA CYS A 40 0.68 -13.64 3.66
C CYS A 40 1.33 -12.31 3.23
N VAL A 41 1.27 -11.29 4.08
CA VAL A 41 1.90 -9.98 3.85
C VAL A 41 3.43 -10.11 3.80
N ILE A 42 4.04 -10.94 4.66
CA ILE A 42 5.46 -11.29 4.59
C ILE A 42 5.79 -11.91 3.24
N TYR A 43 5.01 -12.90 2.79
CA TYR A 43 5.23 -13.54 1.50
C TYR A 43 5.16 -12.54 0.33
N ILE A 44 4.15 -11.66 0.30
CA ILE A 44 4.02 -10.60 -0.70
C ILE A 44 5.24 -9.67 -0.67
N GLY A 45 5.67 -9.27 0.53
CA GLY A 45 6.85 -8.43 0.71
C GLY A 45 8.13 -9.07 0.20
N VAL A 46 8.35 -10.35 0.51
CA VAL A 46 9.53 -11.09 0.00
C VAL A 46 9.47 -11.24 -1.51
N SER A 47 8.32 -11.63 -2.07
CA SER A 47 8.18 -11.82 -3.52
C SER A 47 8.48 -10.55 -4.31
N GLY A 48 7.93 -9.40 -3.91
CA GLY A 48 8.17 -8.15 -4.62
C GLY A 48 9.57 -7.57 -4.36
N ALA A 49 10.18 -7.85 -3.20
CA ALA A 49 11.56 -7.44 -2.93
C ALA A 49 12.59 -8.13 -3.85
N LEU A 50 12.26 -9.27 -4.42
CA LEU A 50 13.10 -10.00 -5.37
C LEU A 50 13.00 -9.48 -6.82
N GLU A 51 12.13 -8.52 -7.10
CA GLU A 51 12.00 -7.91 -8.43
C GLU A 51 13.10 -6.89 -8.74
N GLY A 52 13.76 -6.32 -7.70
CA GLY A 52 14.83 -5.33 -7.88
C GLY A 52 16.18 -5.97 -8.21
N GLU A 53 16.94 -5.31 -9.04
CA GLU A 53 18.29 -5.73 -9.47
C GLU A 53 19.38 -4.85 -8.86
N LYS A 54 19.08 -3.57 -8.52
CA LYS A 54 20.05 -2.60 -8.01
C LYS A 54 20.06 -2.53 -6.48
N THR A 55 20.60 -3.57 -5.83
CA THR A 55 20.65 -3.68 -4.36
C THR A 55 21.28 -2.44 -3.67
N ILE A 56 22.31 -1.84 -4.28
CA ILE A 56 22.95 -0.64 -3.71
C ILE A 56 22.00 0.55 -3.72
N ALA A 57 21.25 0.76 -4.81
CA ALA A 57 20.25 1.83 -4.88
C ALA A 57 19.14 1.62 -3.82
N MET A 58 18.67 0.39 -3.64
CA MET A 58 17.71 0.01 -2.61
C MET A 58 18.22 0.33 -1.20
N ILE A 59 19.48 -0.05 -0.87
CA ILE A 59 20.07 0.21 0.46
C ILE A 59 20.15 1.72 0.73
N ILE A 60 20.65 2.49 -0.24
CA ILE A 60 20.78 3.96 -0.10
C ILE A 60 19.40 4.60 0.01
N ALA A 61 18.43 4.18 -0.83
CA ALA A 61 17.07 4.67 -0.78
C ALA A 61 16.41 4.41 0.58
N MET A 62 16.56 3.20 1.12
CA MET A 62 16.02 2.83 2.44
C MET A 62 16.67 3.65 3.57
N ALA A 63 17.99 3.80 3.57
CA ALA A 63 18.70 4.58 4.59
C ALA A 63 18.33 6.07 4.54
N ALA A 64 18.40 6.69 3.35
CA ALA A 64 18.08 8.10 3.17
C ALA A 64 16.58 8.37 3.37
N GLY A 65 15.72 7.51 2.82
CA GLY A 65 14.27 7.61 2.97
C GLY A 65 13.82 7.51 4.42
N GLY A 66 14.37 6.54 5.16
CA GLY A 66 14.11 6.39 6.59
C GLY A 66 14.58 7.60 7.41
N ALA A 67 15.76 8.17 7.09
CA ALA A 67 16.24 9.39 7.74
C ALA A 67 15.33 10.59 7.47
N ILE A 68 14.92 10.79 6.19
CA ILE A 68 14.02 11.87 5.79
C ILE A 68 12.64 11.70 6.45
N GLY A 69 12.05 10.51 6.37
CA GLY A 69 10.72 10.25 6.91
C GLY A 69 10.67 10.39 8.43
N THR A 70 11.73 9.95 9.13
CA THR A 70 11.85 10.15 10.59
C THR A 70 12.01 11.63 10.93
N ALA A 71 12.83 12.38 10.15
CA ALA A 71 12.99 13.82 10.35
C ALA A 71 11.68 14.60 10.14
N LEU A 72 10.84 14.14 9.23
CA LEU A 72 9.51 14.72 8.95
C LEU A 72 8.41 14.17 9.87
N ASP A 73 8.72 13.23 10.78
CA ASP A 73 7.74 12.57 11.69
C ASP A 73 6.53 11.99 10.92
N LEU A 74 6.78 11.32 9.79
CA LEU A 74 5.71 10.82 8.94
C LEU A 74 4.84 9.78 9.66
N ASN A 75 5.45 8.91 10.47
CA ASN A 75 4.70 7.93 11.25
C ASN A 75 3.82 8.62 12.31
N GLY A 76 4.35 9.61 13.03
CA GLY A 76 3.59 10.39 14.00
C GLY A 76 2.47 11.21 13.34
N GLY A 77 2.71 11.75 12.14
CA GLY A 77 1.69 12.40 11.31
C GLY A 77 0.52 11.45 10.98
N MET A 78 0.85 10.22 10.57
CA MET A 78 -0.16 9.19 10.27
C MET A 78 -0.96 8.76 11.51
N GLU A 79 -0.30 8.61 12.66
CA GLU A 79 -0.97 8.28 13.91
C GLU A 79 -1.92 9.42 14.37
N ARG A 80 -1.53 10.70 14.18
CA ARG A 80 -2.39 11.86 14.45
C ARG A 80 -3.61 11.88 13.54
N LEU A 81 -3.40 11.61 12.23
CA LEU A 81 -4.51 11.49 11.27
C LEU A 81 -5.45 10.35 11.65
N GLY A 82 -4.90 9.18 12.01
CA GLY A 82 -5.69 8.04 12.49
C GLY A 82 -6.57 8.42 13.68
N ARG A 83 -6.00 9.05 14.71
CA ARG A 83 -6.75 9.52 15.90
C ARG A 83 -7.86 10.52 15.56
N LEU A 84 -7.56 11.51 14.72
CA LEU A 84 -8.56 12.49 14.28
C LEU A 84 -9.76 11.85 13.55
N LEU A 85 -9.47 10.83 12.75
CA LEU A 85 -10.50 10.07 12.02
C LEU A 85 -11.29 9.17 12.98
N GLU A 86 -10.63 8.53 13.95
CA GLU A 86 -11.29 7.74 15.01
C GLU A 86 -12.26 8.60 15.83
N GLU A 87 -11.85 9.79 16.25
CA GLU A 87 -12.70 10.75 16.98
C GLU A 87 -13.92 11.20 16.18
N LYS A 88 -13.73 11.48 14.87
CA LYS A 88 -14.83 11.95 14.01
C LYS A 88 -15.79 10.83 13.61
N LEU A 89 -15.30 9.63 13.40
CA LEU A 89 -16.12 8.48 12.96
C LEU A 89 -16.83 7.80 14.15
N ALA A 90 -16.56 8.19 15.41
CA ALA A 90 -17.23 7.79 16.67
C ALA A 90 -17.48 6.28 16.87
N ARG A 91 -16.98 5.41 15.99
CA ARG A 91 -17.19 3.94 15.99
C ARG A 91 -15.97 3.16 15.49
N GLY A 92 -14.83 3.81 15.20
CA GLY A 92 -13.60 3.16 14.77
C GLY A 92 -12.86 2.59 15.97
N GLY A 93 -12.81 1.29 16.12
CA GLY A 93 -11.96 0.63 17.13
C GLY A 93 -10.47 0.90 16.85
N SER A 94 -9.61 0.69 17.86
CA SER A 94 -8.15 0.75 17.75
C SER A 94 -7.68 -0.07 16.53
N GLY A 95 -6.98 0.57 15.57
CA GLY A 95 -6.46 -0.10 14.37
C GLY A 95 -6.74 0.60 13.05
N LEU A 96 -7.46 1.74 13.05
CA LEU A 96 -7.79 2.47 11.83
C LEU A 96 -6.52 2.87 11.07
N SER A 97 -5.50 3.37 11.75
CA SER A 97 -4.20 3.72 11.16
C SER A 97 -3.51 2.50 10.56
N THR A 98 -3.45 1.37 11.30
CA THR A 98 -2.83 0.13 10.82
C THR A 98 -3.53 -0.40 9.57
N GLY A 99 -4.87 -0.47 9.57
CA GLY A 99 -5.65 -0.89 8.40
C GLY A 99 -5.44 0.00 7.19
N PHE A 100 -5.44 1.32 7.39
CA PHE A 100 -5.18 2.29 6.33
C PHE A 100 -3.78 2.15 5.73
N VAL A 101 -2.73 2.11 6.57
CA VAL A 101 -1.33 2.03 6.11
C VAL A 101 -1.08 0.70 5.40
N THR A 102 -1.49 -0.42 6.01
CA THR A 102 -1.32 -1.75 5.42
C THR A 102 -1.99 -1.85 4.05
N ALA A 103 -3.25 -1.49 3.95
CA ALA A 103 -4.00 -1.56 2.71
C ALA A 103 -3.44 -0.58 1.66
N SER A 104 -3.09 0.66 2.06
CA SER A 104 -2.52 1.65 1.13
C SER A 104 -1.20 1.16 0.53
N LEU A 105 -0.31 0.56 1.33
CA LEU A 105 0.94 0.01 0.80
C LEU A 105 0.70 -1.18 -0.11
N ILE A 106 -0.13 -2.15 0.29
CA ILE A 106 -0.44 -3.33 -0.54
C ILE A 106 -1.07 -2.90 -1.87
N TYR A 107 -1.96 -1.90 -1.88
CA TYR A 107 -2.67 -1.50 -3.09
C TYR A 107 -1.88 -0.52 -3.98
N CYS A 108 -1.02 0.31 -3.41
CA CYS A 108 -0.23 1.29 -4.18
C CYS A 108 1.14 0.76 -4.60
N VAL A 109 1.74 -0.16 -3.83
CA VAL A 109 3.03 -0.77 -4.16
C VAL A 109 2.82 -1.96 -5.10
N GLY A 110 3.65 -2.02 -6.14
CA GLY A 110 3.64 -3.11 -7.11
C GLY A 110 3.43 -2.63 -8.54
N ALA A 111 4.00 -3.40 -9.48
CA ALA A 111 4.05 -3.06 -10.90
C ALA A 111 2.65 -2.79 -11.50
N MET A 112 1.62 -3.58 -11.12
CA MET A 112 0.27 -3.40 -11.67
C MET A 112 -0.33 -2.02 -11.36
N ALA A 113 -0.02 -1.42 -10.20
CA ALA A 113 -0.53 -0.09 -9.85
C ALA A 113 0.08 0.99 -10.74
N VAL A 114 1.39 0.92 -10.98
CA VAL A 114 2.12 1.93 -11.78
C VAL A 114 1.88 1.71 -13.27
N VAL A 115 2.18 0.51 -13.79
CA VAL A 115 2.06 0.19 -15.22
C VAL A 115 0.61 0.30 -15.69
N GLY A 116 -0.34 -0.21 -14.92
CA GLY A 116 -1.77 -0.10 -15.24
C GLY A 116 -2.26 1.35 -15.27
N SER A 117 -1.75 2.20 -14.38
CA SER A 117 -2.09 3.63 -14.37
C SER A 117 -1.45 4.37 -15.55
N LEU A 118 -0.19 4.06 -15.90
CA LEU A 118 0.47 4.60 -17.08
C LEU A 118 -0.27 4.19 -18.36
N GLN A 119 -0.60 2.91 -18.51
CA GLN A 119 -1.35 2.39 -19.64
C GLN A 119 -2.72 3.06 -19.77
N SER A 120 -3.43 3.20 -18.65
CA SER A 120 -4.71 3.89 -18.58
C SER A 120 -4.63 5.36 -19.03
N GLY A 121 -3.52 6.05 -18.72
CA GLY A 121 -3.30 7.44 -19.10
C GLY A 121 -2.83 7.62 -20.55
N LEU A 122 -1.97 6.73 -21.05
CA LEU A 122 -1.34 6.83 -22.37
C LEU A 122 -2.23 6.30 -23.50
N THR A 123 -2.86 5.15 -23.28
CA THR A 123 -3.58 4.42 -24.32
C THR A 123 -5.10 4.36 -24.11
N GLY A 124 -5.58 4.76 -22.92
CA GLY A 124 -6.98 4.62 -22.55
C GLY A 124 -7.42 3.18 -22.24
N SER A 125 -6.53 2.18 -22.30
CA SER A 125 -6.83 0.81 -21.84
C SER A 125 -6.83 0.74 -20.31
N HIS A 126 -7.88 0.14 -19.75
CA HIS A 126 -8.08 0.00 -18.30
C HIS A 126 -8.01 -1.46 -17.84
N ASP A 127 -7.69 -2.42 -18.71
CA ASP A 127 -7.80 -3.86 -18.45
C ASP A 127 -6.98 -4.30 -17.24
N MET A 128 -5.74 -3.80 -17.15
CA MET A 128 -4.85 -4.10 -16.01
C MET A 128 -5.41 -3.55 -14.69
N LEU A 129 -5.98 -2.32 -14.70
CA LEU A 129 -6.61 -1.74 -13.52
C LEU A 129 -7.92 -2.43 -13.14
N TYR A 130 -8.68 -2.97 -14.11
CA TYR A 130 -9.87 -3.78 -13.82
C TYR A 130 -9.51 -5.10 -13.16
N THR A 131 -8.48 -5.80 -13.68
CA THR A 131 -7.94 -7.01 -13.04
C THR A 131 -7.49 -6.70 -11.61
N LYS A 132 -6.73 -5.61 -11.44
CA LYS A 132 -6.30 -5.14 -10.13
C LYS A 132 -7.48 -4.80 -9.22
N SER A 133 -8.52 -4.17 -9.73
CA SER A 133 -9.73 -3.81 -8.95
C SER A 133 -10.40 -5.06 -8.35
N LEU A 134 -10.42 -6.15 -9.10
CA LEU A 134 -10.94 -7.42 -8.60
C LEU A 134 -10.08 -7.97 -7.45
N LEU A 135 -8.76 -7.96 -7.62
CA LEU A 135 -7.81 -8.42 -6.59
C LEU A 135 -7.86 -7.55 -5.34
N ASP A 136 -7.84 -6.22 -5.50
CA ASP A 136 -7.90 -5.26 -4.40
C ASP A 136 -9.27 -5.35 -3.67
N GLY A 137 -10.37 -5.51 -4.40
CA GLY A 137 -11.70 -5.66 -3.83
C GLY A 137 -11.85 -6.93 -2.99
N ILE A 138 -11.36 -8.07 -3.48
CA ILE A 138 -11.39 -9.34 -2.74
C ILE A 138 -10.50 -9.25 -1.50
N SER A 139 -9.28 -8.73 -1.64
CA SER A 139 -8.37 -8.55 -0.51
C SER A 139 -8.91 -7.54 0.51
N ALA A 140 -9.65 -6.51 0.07
CA ALA A 140 -10.29 -5.55 0.96
C ALA A 140 -11.34 -6.23 1.87
N ILE A 141 -12.06 -7.24 1.40
CA ILE A 141 -12.99 -8.02 2.24
C ILE A 141 -12.21 -8.66 3.40
N VAL A 142 -11.14 -9.39 3.08
CA VAL A 142 -10.35 -10.13 4.06
C VAL A 142 -9.62 -9.18 5.02
N LEU A 143 -8.96 -8.16 4.49
CA LEU A 143 -8.24 -7.16 5.28
C LEU A 143 -9.19 -6.38 6.20
N THR A 144 -10.37 -5.99 5.73
CA THR A 144 -11.34 -5.24 6.54
C THR A 144 -11.94 -6.09 7.65
N ALA A 145 -12.22 -7.37 7.39
CA ALA A 145 -12.71 -8.27 8.43
C ALA A 145 -11.74 -8.33 9.62
N SER A 146 -10.43 -8.20 9.36
CA SER A 146 -9.37 -8.28 10.36
C SER A 146 -8.91 -6.91 10.88
N LEU A 147 -8.61 -5.96 9.98
CA LEU A 147 -8.03 -4.64 10.30
C LEU A 147 -9.08 -3.53 10.48
N GLY A 148 -10.32 -3.80 10.11
CA GLY A 148 -11.43 -2.85 10.27
C GLY A 148 -11.53 -1.80 9.16
N ILE A 149 -12.32 -0.75 9.45
CA ILE A 149 -12.73 0.28 8.49
C ILE A 149 -11.55 1.09 7.90
N GLY A 150 -10.40 1.10 8.56
CA GLY A 150 -9.20 1.77 8.05
C GLY A 150 -8.80 1.31 6.65
N VAL A 151 -9.07 0.05 6.31
CA VAL A 151 -8.83 -0.50 4.97
C VAL A 151 -9.61 0.27 3.90
N GLY A 152 -10.87 0.64 4.15
CA GLY A 152 -11.68 1.40 3.20
C GLY A 152 -11.13 2.80 2.91
N LEU A 153 -10.44 3.42 3.86
CA LEU A 153 -9.79 4.72 3.66
C LEU A 153 -8.64 4.65 2.65
N SER A 154 -8.04 3.47 2.41
CA SER A 154 -7.00 3.29 1.41
C SER A 154 -7.50 3.54 -0.02
N ALA A 155 -8.82 3.50 -0.26
CA ALA A 155 -9.41 3.91 -1.53
C ALA A 155 -9.02 5.35 -1.91
N ALA A 156 -8.87 6.25 -0.92
CA ALA A 156 -8.39 7.60 -1.15
C ALA A 156 -6.91 7.61 -1.58
N SER A 157 -6.05 6.80 -0.94
CA SER A 157 -4.65 6.65 -1.35
C SER A 157 -4.53 6.13 -2.77
N VAL A 158 -5.35 5.13 -3.12
CA VAL A 158 -5.40 4.56 -4.49
C VAL A 158 -5.86 5.61 -5.50
N LEU A 159 -6.93 6.37 -5.20
CA LEU A 159 -7.40 7.45 -6.08
C LEU A 159 -6.32 8.51 -6.31
N ILE A 160 -5.64 8.94 -5.26
CA ILE A 160 -4.58 9.96 -5.36
C ILE A 160 -3.38 9.40 -6.12
N TYR A 161 -2.89 8.23 -5.75
CA TYR A 161 -1.68 7.64 -6.31
C TYR A 161 -1.86 7.23 -7.78
N GLN A 162 -2.81 6.35 -8.07
CA GLN A 162 -3.10 5.89 -9.43
C GLN A 162 -3.66 7.03 -10.30
N GLY A 163 -4.47 7.90 -9.72
CA GLY A 163 -5.01 9.08 -10.39
C GLY A 163 -3.90 10.04 -10.84
N ALA A 164 -2.95 10.35 -9.95
CA ALA A 164 -1.81 11.18 -10.27
C ALA A 164 -0.96 10.58 -11.41
N ILE A 165 -0.64 9.27 -11.32
CA ILE A 165 0.11 8.57 -12.38
C ILE A 165 -0.67 8.60 -13.70
N THR A 166 -1.97 8.31 -13.68
CA THR A 166 -2.81 8.31 -14.89
C THR A 166 -2.88 9.70 -15.55
N LEU A 167 -3.04 10.76 -14.75
CA LEU A 167 -3.13 12.14 -15.26
C LEU A 167 -1.78 12.65 -15.78
N LEU A 168 -0.70 12.25 -15.14
CA LEU A 168 0.66 12.66 -15.48
C LEU A 168 1.38 11.63 -16.36
N ALA A 169 0.67 10.66 -16.93
CA ALA A 169 1.27 9.53 -17.62
C ALA A 169 2.24 9.94 -18.73
N GLY A 170 1.89 10.94 -19.54
CA GLY A 170 2.75 11.45 -20.62
C GLY A 170 4.08 12.04 -20.11
N LEU A 171 4.08 12.61 -18.89
CA LEU A 171 5.28 13.17 -18.25
C LEU A 171 6.09 12.10 -17.53
N LEU A 172 5.42 11.12 -16.94
CA LEU A 172 6.02 10.11 -16.09
C LEU A 172 6.57 8.91 -16.86
N ALA A 173 5.96 8.56 -18.00
CA ALA A 173 6.35 7.37 -18.78
C ALA A 173 7.84 7.34 -19.16
N PRO A 174 8.51 8.45 -19.53
CA PRO A 174 9.94 8.41 -19.84
C PRO A 174 10.84 8.12 -18.62
N VAL A 175 10.32 8.38 -17.40
CA VAL A 175 11.07 8.21 -16.14
C VAL A 175 10.72 6.90 -15.45
N LEU A 176 9.45 6.48 -15.52
CA LEU A 176 8.95 5.25 -14.90
C LEU A 176 9.03 4.08 -15.91
N THR A 177 10.24 3.72 -16.29
CA THR A 177 10.49 2.52 -17.10
C THR A 177 10.19 1.26 -16.27
N ASP A 178 10.00 0.12 -16.93
CA ASP A 178 9.73 -1.16 -16.25
C ASP A 178 10.82 -1.49 -15.20
N ALA A 179 12.08 -1.19 -15.50
CA ALA A 179 13.19 -1.40 -14.57
C ALA A 179 13.11 -0.46 -13.34
N VAL A 180 12.76 0.83 -13.53
CA VAL A 180 12.54 1.76 -12.41
C VAL A 180 11.35 1.32 -11.56
N VAL A 181 10.28 0.83 -12.21
CA VAL A 181 9.09 0.31 -11.51
C VAL A 181 9.43 -0.93 -10.70
N ALA A 182 10.29 -1.82 -11.21
CA ALA A 182 10.77 -2.98 -10.47
C ALA A 182 11.56 -2.57 -9.21
N GLU A 183 12.43 -1.57 -9.29
CA GLU A 183 13.15 -1.03 -8.12
C GLU A 183 12.21 -0.37 -7.10
N MET A 184 11.22 0.40 -7.56
CA MET A 184 10.19 0.96 -6.69
C MET A 184 9.38 -0.13 -6.00
N THR A 185 9.05 -1.20 -6.72
CA THR A 185 8.36 -2.37 -6.21
C THR A 185 9.22 -3.08 -5.16
N CYS A 186 10.51 -3.27 -5.43
CA CYS A 186 11.46 -3.85 -4.48
C CYS A 186 11.47 -3.07 -3.15
N VAL A 187 11.73 -1.76 -3.21
CA VAL A 187 11.76 -0.89 -2.01
C VAL A 187 10.41 -0.91 -1.27
N GLY A 188 9.31 -0.73 -1.99
CA GLY A 188 7.97 -0.75 -1.38
C GLY A 188 7.62 -2.10 -0.76
N SER A 189 8.08 -3.19 -1.36
CA SER A 189 7.87 -4.54 -0.86
C SER A 189 8.68 -4.84 0.41
N MET A 190 9.84 -4.19 0.60
CA MET A 190 10.54 -4.20 1.90
C MET A 190 9.68 -3.55 3.01
N LEU A 191 8.92 -2.52 2.69
CA LEU A 191 7.98 -1.90 3.64
C LEU A 191 6.80 -2.86 3.94
N ILE A 192 6.29 -3.55 2.93
CA ILE A 192 5.24 -4.57 3.10
C ILE A 192 5.75 -5.72 3.97
N PHE A 193 6.98 -6.18 3.75
CA PHE A 193 7.63 -7.20 4.59
C PHE A 193 7.70 -6.74 6.06
N ALA A 194 8.16 -5.51 6.31
CA ALA A 194 8.22 -4.93 7.65
C ALA A 194 6.83 -4.83 8.31
N LEU A 195 5.77 -4.48 7.55
CA LEU A 195 4.39 -4.52 8.02
C LEU A 195 3.97 -5.92 8.45
N GLY A 196 4.29 -6.95 7.66
CA GLY A 196 3.98 -8.34 7.99
C GLY A 196 4.64 -8.77 9.30
N LEU A 197 5.92 -8.40 9.53
CA LEU A 197 6.62 -8.64 10.79
C LEU A 197 5.96 -7.93 11.99
N ASN A 198 5.50 -6.69 11.79
CA ASN A 198 4.75 -5.96 12.81
C ASN A 198 3.42 -6.66 13.14
N MET A 199 2.69 -7.15 12.12
CA MET A 199 1.40 -7.81 12.28
C MET A 199 1.50 -9.11 13.08
N ILE A 200 2.57 -9.88 12.92
CA ILE A 200 2.82 -11.11 13.72
C ILE A 200 3.47 -10.81 15.06
N GLY A 201 3.78 -9.55 15.36
CA GLY A 201 4.30 -9.11 16.67
C GLY A 201 5.82 -9.28 16.85
N VAL A 202 6.57 -9.56 15.78
CA VAL A 202 8.03 -9.75 15.84
C VAL A 202 8.77 -8.41 15.93
N THR A 203 8.24 -7.35 15.28
CA THR A 203 8.86 -6.03 15.28
C THR A 203 7.84 -4.91 15.55
N LYS A 204 8.35 -3.67 15.70
CA LYS A 204 7.56 -2.43 15.80
C LYS A 204 8.17 -1.36 14.90
N ILE A 205 8.48 -1.71 13.66
CA ILE A 205 9.09 -0.80 12.68
C ILE A 205 8.07 0.28 12.31
N LYS A 206 8.49 1.55 12.36
CA LYS A 206 7.69 2.70 11.94
C LYS A 206 7.71 2.81 10.40
N VAL A 207 6.92 1.98 9.74
CA VAL A 207 6.99 1.76 8.29
C VAL A 207 6.75 3.04 7.49
N MET A 208 5.89 3.94 7.98
CA MET A 208 5.61 5.21 7.31
C MET A 208 6.84 6.12 7.17
N ASP A 209 7.81 6.02 8.08
CA ASP A 209 9.05 6.78 7.98
C ASP A 209 9.93 6.37 6.79
N PHE A 210 9.69 5.19 6.22
CA PHE A 210 10.42 4.68 5.05
C PHE A 210 9.71 4.92 3.71
N VAL A 211 8.48 5.46 3.70
CA VAL A 211 7.75 5.73 2.46
C VAL A 211 8.52 6.62 1.47
N PRO A 212 9.30 7.64 1.88
CA PRO A 212 10.12 8.41 0.96
C PRO A 212 11.12 7.58 0.15
N ALA A 213 11.57 6.43 0.67
CA ALA A 213 12.51 5.54 -0.03
C ALA A 213 11.97 5.06 -1.39
N ILE A 214 10.64 4.84 -1.50
CA ILE A 214 9.99 4.38 -2.74
C ILE A 214 10.21 5.41 -3.88
N PHE A 215 10.26 6.68 -3.55
CA PHE A 215 10.48 7.75 -4.53
C PHE A 215 11.96 8.06 -4.73
N LEU A 216 12.78 7.91 -3.68
CA LEU A 216 14.23 8.15 -3.76
C LEU A 216 14.96 7.13 -4.64
N VAL A 217 14.44 5.91 -4.76
CA VAL A 217 15.06 4.90 -5.63
C VAL A 217 15.02 5.33 -7.11
N ILE A 218 14.06 6.16 -7.52
CA ILE A 218 13.92 6.63 -8.90
C ILE A 218 15.22 7.39 -9.37
N PRO A 219 15.61 8.52 -8.76
CA PRO A 219 16.84 9.19 -9.16
C PRO A 219 18.08 8.33 -8.92
N LEU A 220 18.11 7.51 -7.86
CA LEU A 220 19.24 6.63 -7.58
C LEU A 220 19.44 5.57 -8.67
N TYR A 221 18.37 5.11 -9.28
CA TYR A 221 18.42 4.15 -10.40
C TYR A 221 19.23 4.71 -11.58
N TYR A 222 19.12 6.01 -11.86
CA TYR A 222 19.81 6.63 -13.01
C TYR A 222 21.25 7.07 -12.68
N VAL A 223 21.60 7.18 -11.40
CA VAL A 223 22.93 7.61 -10.96
C VAL A 223 23.86 6.43 -10.70
N LEU A 224 23.30 5.32 -10.24
CA LEU A 224 24.01 4.07 -9.89
C LEU A 224 23.79 2.99 -10.95
#